data_e1b436c4017e81c56a9b5860d64a8a85
#
_entry.id   e1b436c4017e81c56a9b5860d64a8a85
#
_cell.length_a   1.000
_cell.length_b   1.000
_cell.length_c   1.000
_cell.angle_alpha   90.00
_cell.angle_beta   90.00
_cell.angle_gamma   90.00
#
_symmetry.space_group_name_H-M   'P 1'
#
loop_
_entity.id
_entity.type
_entity.pdbx_description
1 polymer ?
#
loop_
_entity_poly.entity_id
_entity_poly.type
_entity_poly.pdbx_seq_one_letter_code
_entity_poly.pdbx_strand_id
1 'polypeptide(L)'
;MDNAANIVDWRYFEDTRNQLGPGFIKILGYFREDGEASVAKIEAAMHAKDAAALVIPAHTLKGESRQFGAEPLAAVAERIEDEARRCVEQGRFPDELIPDVVKLKQLFAATIDLFDEATNPRLKKPAAGGFGRKVANTSFGRAGG
;
A
#
# COMPACT_ATOMS: atom_id res chain seq x y z
N MET A 1 11.37 9.05 -9.92
CA MET A 1 11.76 7.71 -9.50
C MET A 1 11.28 7.42 -8.09
N ASP A 2 10.60 6.32 -7.97
CA ASP A 2 10.11 5.93 -6.66
C ASP A 2 11.22 5.32 -5.83
N ASN A 3 11.26 5.70 -4.58
CA ASN A 3 12.16 5.08 -3.64
C ASN A 3 11.50 5.05 -2.27
N ALA A 4 12.15 4.41 -1.32
CA ALA A 4 11.57 4.20 0.00
C ALA A 4 11.18 5.50 0.68
N ALA A 5 11.96 6.57 0.49
CA ALA A 5 11.68 7.84 1.14
C ALA A 5 10.43 8.51 0.56
N ASN A 6 10.12 8.24 -0.72
CA ASN A 6 8.94 8.85 -1.35
C ASN A 6 7.66 8.10 -1.03
N ILE A 7 7.74 6.80 -0.79
CA ILE A 7 6.56 5.95 -0.57
C ILE A 7 6.17 5.89 0.89
N VAL A 8 7.16 5.86 1.78
CA VAL A 8 6.92 5.73 3.22
C VAL A 8 7.66 6.84 3.95
N ASP A 9 6.97 7.48 4.89
CA ASP A 9 7.59 8.37 5.84
C ASP A 9 8.20 7.50 6.95
N TRP A 10 9.50 7.22 6.82
CA TRP A 10 10.15 6.27 7.72
C TRP A 10 10.24 6.76 9.15
N ARG A 11 10.29 8.06 9.37
CA ARG A 11 10.29 8.60 10.73
C ARG A 11 8.95 8.31 11.40
N TYR A 12 7.86 8.55 10.68
CA TYR A 12 6.53 8.26 11.20
C TYR A 12 6.36 6.75 11.43
N PHE A 13 6.85 5.94 10.50
CA PHE A 13 6.81 4.50 10.60
C PHE A 13 7.52 4.02 11.87
N GLU A 14 8.72 4.54 12.14
CA GLU A 14 9.48 4.14 13.32
C GLU A 14 8.83 4.64 14.61
N ASP A 15 8.24 5.84 14.59
CA ASP A 15 7.51 6.33 15.75
C ASP A 15 6.34 5.41 16.08
N THR A 16 5.59 4.98 15.07
CA THR A 16 4.49 4.04 15.25
C THR A 16 5.00 2.71 15.79
N ARG A 17 6.10 2.23 15.24
CA ARG A 17 6.71 0.99 15.69
C ARG A 17 7.08 1.06 17.17
N ASN A 18 7.68 2.17 17.58
CA ASN A 18 8.07 2.36 18.99
C ASN A 18 6.86 2.44 19.89
N GLN A 19 5.80 3.12 19.46
CA GLN A 19 4.58 3.25 20.25
C GLN A 19 3.87 1.92 20.45
N LEU A 20 3.81 1.11 19.41
CA LEU A 20 3.12 -0.18 19.48
C LEU A 20 3.97 -1.28 20.14
N GLY A 21 5.30 -1.09 20.13
CA GLY A 21 6.19 -2.04 20.78
C GLY A 21 6.05 -3.45 20.24
N PRO A 22 5.97 -4.46 21.12
CA PRO A 22 5.94 -5.87 20.67
C PRO A 22 4.75 -6.21 19.78
N GLY A 23 3.69 -5.42 19.83
CA GLY A 23 2.50 -5.66 19.02
C GLY A 23 2.62 -5.19 17.59
N PHE A 24 3.68 -4.44 17.27
CA PHE A 24 3.79 -3.78 15.97
C PHE A 24 3.71 -4.75 14.79
N ILE A 25 4.46 -5.86 14.85
CA ILE A 25 4.51 -6.82 13.75
C ILE A 25 3.13 -7.43 13.49
N LYS A 26 2.39 -7.73 14.56
CA LYS A 26 1.06 -8.28 14.43
C LYS A 26 0.10 -7.28 13.77
N ILE A 27 0.17 -6.03 14.21
CA ILE A 27 -0.68 -4.97 13.65
C ILE A 27 -0.33 -4.73 12.18
N LEU A 28 0.96 -4.76 11.85
CA LEU A 28 1.41 -4.62 10.47
C LEU A 28 0.89 -5.77 9.61
N GLY A 29 0.84 -6.99 10.16
CA GLY A 29 0.26 -8.13 9.48
C GLY A 29 -1.21 -7.95 9.17
N TYR A 30 -1.95 -7.34 10.11
CA TYR A 30 -3.36 -7.00 9.85
C TYR A 30 -3.48 -5.99 8.71
N PHE A 31 -2.59 -5.00 8.67
CA PHE A 31 -2.59 -4.03 7.57
C PHE A 31 -2.41 -4.74 6.22
N ARG A 32 -1.49 -5.71 6.16
CA ARG A 32 -1.28 -6.47 4.93
C ARG A 32 -2.55 -7.20 4.51
N GLU A 33 -3.16 -7.93 5.43
CA GLU A 33 -4.35 -8.74 5.13
C GLU A 33 -5.54 -7.86 4.76
N ASP A 34 -5.78 -6.83 5.56
CA ASP A 34 -6.90 -5.93 5.33
C ASP A 34 -6.69 -5.13 4.06
N GLY A 35 -5.46 -4.72 3.80
CA GLY A 35 -5.13 -3.97 2.59
C GLY A 35 -5.33 -4.79 1.33
N GLU A 36 -4.89 -6.05 1.37
CA GLU A 36 -5.12 -6.95 0.23
C GLU A 36 -6.61 -7.12 -0.04
N ALA A 37 -7.38 -7.28 1.03
CA ALA A 37 -8.83 -7.42 0.90
C ALA A 37 -9.46 -6.13 0.35
N SER A 38 -9.01 -4.97 0.82
CA SER A 38 -9.53 -3.69 0.34
C SER A 38 -9.22 -3.47 -1.13
N VAL A 39 -8.00 -3.76 -1.56
CA VAL A 39 -7.62 -3.62 -2.97
C VAL A 39 -8.49 -4.53 -3.83
N ALA A 40 -8.69 -5.78 -3.40
CA ALA A 40 -9.50 -6.73 -4.15
C ALA A 40 -10.96 -6.26 -4.26
N LYS A 41 -11.51 -5.71 -3.18
CA LYS A 41 -12.87 -5.19 -3.19
C LYS A 41 -13.00 -3.98 -4.11
N ILE A 42 -11.99 -3.12 -4.13
CA ILE A 42 -11.98 -1.96 -5.02
C ILE A 42 -11.96 -2.42 -6.47
N GLU A 43 -11.11 -3.40 -6.80
CA GLU A 43 -11.08 -3.92 -8.16
C GLU A 43 -12.40 -4.56 -8.56
N ALA A 44 -13.00 -5.33 -7.64
CA ALA A 44 -14.29 -5.96 -7.91
C ALA A 44 -15.38 -4.92 -8.13
N ALA A 45 -15.38 -3.85 -7.33
CA ALA A 45 -16.37 -2.78 -7.47
C ALA A 45 -16.23 -2.06 -8.80
N MET A 46 -15.00 -1.83 -9.25
CA MET A 46 -14.77 -1.23 -10.57
C MET A 46 -15.29 -2.14 -11.66
N HIS A 47 -14.99 -3.41 -11.56
CA HIS A 47 -15.43 -4.40 -12.55
C HIS A 47 -16.97 -4.48 -12.61
N ALA A 48 -17.61 -4.39 -11.46
CA ALA A 48 -19.08 -4.43 -11.37
C ALA A 48 -19.71 -3.08 -11.67
N LYS A 49 -18.92 -2.03 -11.87
CA LYS A 49 -19.39 -0.66 -12.09
C LYS A 49 -20.28 -0.18 -10.95
N ASP A 50 -19.86 -0.48 -9.73
CA ASP A 50 -20.61 -0.18 -8.51
C ASP A 50 -19.85 0.89 -7.71
N ALA A 51 -20.23 2.16 -7.91
CA ALA A 51 -19.56 3.27 -7.25
C ALA A 51 -19.70 3.19 -5.72
N ALA A 52 -20.87 2.80 -5.24
CA ALA A 52 -21.08 2.73 -3.79
C ALA A 52 -20.14 1.71 -3.13
N ALA A 53 -19.87 0.60 -3.82
CA ALA A 53 -19.02 -0.45 -3.28
C ALA A 53 -17.54 -0.05 -3.20
N LEU A 54 -17.15 1.05 -3.85
CA LEU A 54 -15.78 1.56 -3.76
C LEU A 54 -15.51 2.30 -2.44
N VAL A 55 -16.55 2.86 -1.83
CA VAL A 55 -16.38 3.85 -0.76
C VAL A 55 -15.71 3.26 0.48
N ILE A 56 -16.28 2.19 1.04
CA ILE A 56 -15.78 1.65 2.30
C ILE A 56 -14.36 1.07 2.18
N PRO A 57 -14.06 0.23 1.18
CA PRO A 57 -12.68 -0.29 1.11
C PRO A 57 -11.65 0.81 0.88
N ALA A 58 -11.98 1.85 0.10
CA ALA A 58 -11.05 2.96 -0.10
C ALA A 58 -10.85 3.76 1.19
N HIS A 59 -11.93 4.02 1.92
CA HIS A 59 -11.86 4.72 3.20
C HIS A 59 -11.00 3.95 4.20
N THR A 60 -11.23 2.66 4.32
CA THR A 60 -10.49 1.81 5.24
C THR A 60 -9.01 1.80 4.91
N LEU A 61 -8.68 1.61 3.64
CA LEU A 61 -7.28 1.57 3.22
C LEU A 61 -6.59 2.91 3.45
N LYS A 62 -7.30 4.01 3.22
CA LYS A 62 -6.76 5.35 3.49
C LYS A 62 -6.30 5.49 4.94
N GLY A 63 -7.19 5.15 5.87
CA GLY A 63 -6.87 5.29 7.30
C GLY A 63 -5.74 4.39 7.74
N GLU A 64 -5.76 3.14 7.31
CA GLU A 64 -4.73 2.18 7.69
C GLU A 64 -3.38 2.56 7.10
N SER A 65 -3.36 3.06 5.87
CA SER A 65 -2.11 3.47 5.24
C SER A 65 -1.45 4.63 5.98
N ARG A 66 -2.26 5.60 6.42
CA ARG A 66 -1.72 6.74 7.18
C ARG A 66 -1.16 6.32 8.53
N GLN A 67 -1.72 5.28 9.12
CA GLN A 67 -1.24 4.80 10.41
C GLN A 67 0.22 4.38 10.35
N PHE A 68 0.69 3.91 9.21
CA PHE A 68 2.06 3.42 9.06
C PHE A 68 2.95 4.36 8.24
N GLY A 69 2.47 5.56 7.95
CA GLY A 69 3.28 6.53 7.22
C GLY A 69 3.28 6.35 5.71
N ALA A 70 2.37 5.55 5.17
CA ALA A 70 2.28 5.31 3.73
C ALA A 70 1.36 6.37 3.09
N GLU A 71 1.79 7.63 3.14
CA GLU A 71 0.97 8.75 2.70
C GLU A 71 0.62 8.71 1.21
N PRO A 72 1.54 8.38 0.29
CA PRO A 72 1.16 8.31 -1.12
C PRO A 72 0.05 7.28 -1.38
N LEU A 73 0.12 6.13 -0.71
CA LEU A 73 -0.94 5.12 -0.83
C LEU A 73 -2.26 5.65 -0.29
N ALA A 74 -2.20 6.32 0.86
CA ALA A 74 -3.38 6.92 1.46
C ALA A 74 -4.00 7.97 0.54
N ALA A 75 -3.17 8.76 -0.13
CA ALA A 75 -3.65 9.82 -1.01
C ALA A 75 -4.40 9.24 -2.22
N VAL A 76 -3.90 8.16 -2.79
CA VAL A 76 -4.61 7.52 -3.91
C VAL A 76 -5.93 6.94 -3.43
N ALA A 77 -5.93 6.29 -2.26
CA ALA A 77 -7.16 5.74 -1.70
C ALA A 77 -8.18 6.84 -1.44
N GLU A 78 -7.72 8.01 -0.97
CA GLU A 78 -8.60 9.15 -0.72
C GLU A 78 -9.22 9.68 -2.01
N ARG A 79 -8.45 9.76 -3.09
CA ARG A 79 -8.99 10.18 -4.38
C ARG A 79 -10.09 9.23 -4.83
N ILE A 80 -9.88 7.94 -4.67
CA ILE A 80 -10.88 6.95 -5.06
C ILE A 80 -12.14 7.11 -4.21
N GLU A 81 -11.97 7.26 -2.91
CA GLU A 81 -13.10 7.45 -2.00
C GLU A 81 -13.91 8.69 -2.36
N ASP A 82 -13.22 9.81 -2.53
CA ASP A 82 -13.88 11.09 -2.77
C ASP A 82 -14.65 11.08 -4.07
N GLU A 83 -14.04 10.57 -5.13
CA GLU A 83 -14.72 10.53 -6.42
C GLU A 83 -15.86 9.52 -6.41
N ALA A 84 -15.69 8.40 -5.72
CA ALA A 84 -16.77 7.42 -5.61
C ALA A 84 -17.98 8.02 -4.90
N ARG A 85 -17.75 8.80 -3.82
CA ARG A 85 -18.85 9.46 -3.13
C ARG A 85 -19.59 10.45 -4.03
N ARG A 86 -18.84 11.22 -4.82
CA ARG A 86 -19.46 12.15 -5.78
C ARG A 86 -20.30 11.39 -6.81
N CYS A 87 -19.79 10.28 -7.29
CA CYS A 87 -20.50 9.46 -8.28
C CYS A 87 -21.79 8.88 -7.72
N VAL A 88 -21.77 8.43 -6.47
CA VAL A 88 -22.97 7.95 -5.81
C VAL A 88 -24.02 9.06 -5.75
N GLU A 89 -23.61 10.27 -5.36
CA GLU A 89 -24.54 11.39 -5.27
C GLU A 89 -25.11 11.78 -6.63
N GLN A 90 -24.30 11.66 -7.69
CA GLN A 90 -24.70 12.08 -9.03
C GLN A 90 -25.29 10.95 -9.87
N GLY A 91 -25.36 9.76 -9.32
CA GLY A 91 -25.94 8.61 -10.04
C GLY A 91 -25.12 8.19 -11.23
N ARG A 92 -23.79 8.31 -11.18
CA ARG A 92 -22.91 7.91 -12.27
C ARG A 92 -21.80 7.00 -11.77
N PHE A 93 -21.12 6.38 -12.72
CA PHE A 93 -19.99 5.50 -12.41
C PHE A 93 -18.66 6.24 -12.71
N PRO A 94 -17.65 6.09 -11.85
CA PRO A 94 -16.39 6.83 -12.00
C PRO A 94 -15.40 6.13 -12.93
N ASP A 95 -15.69 6.10 -14.24
CA ASP A 95 -14.78 5.52 -15.22
C ASP A 95 -13.37 6.13 -15.13
N GLU A 96 -13.29 7.39 -14.77
CA GLU A 96 -12.00 8.10 -14.70
C GLU A 96 -11.10 7.57 -13.59
N LEU A 97 -11.59 6.72 -12.69
CA LEU A 97 -10.78 6.17 -11.62
C LEU A 97 -9.98 4.93 -12.03
N ILE A 98 -10.15 4.43 -13.24
CA ILE A 98 -9.41 3.24 -13.66
C ILE A 98 -7.89 3.39 -13.46
N PRO A 99 -7.27 4.50 -13.92
CA PRO A 99 -5.82 4.67 -13.70
C PRO A 99 -5.46 4.74 -12.21
N ASP A 100 -6.33 5.34 -11.39
CA ASP A 100 -6.08 5.43 -9.96
C ASP A 100 -6.12 4.06 -9.29
N VAL A 101 -7.02 3.19 -9.72
CA VAL A 101 -7.11 1.84 -9.16
C VAL A 101 -5.88 1.01 -9.54
N VAL A 102 -5.41 1.14 -10.79
CA VAL A 102 -4.18 0.47 -11.21
C VAL A 102 -3.01 0.97 -10.36
N LYS A 103 -2.90 2.28 -10.18
CA LYS A 103 -1.83 2.87 -9.37
C LYS A 103 -1.92 2.41 -7.92
N LEU A 104 -3.13 2.34 -7.38
CA LEU A 104 -3.35 1.89 -6.00
C LEU A 104 -2.76 0.50 -5.79
N LYS A 105 -3.06 -0.42 -6.70
CA LYS A 105 -2.59 -1.80 -6.58
C LYS A 105 -1.07 -1.87 -6.63
N GLN A 106 -0.46 -1.15 -7.57
CA GLN A 106 1.00 -1.12 -7.69
C GLN A 106 1.65 -0.52 -6.46
N LEU A 107 1.08 0.57 -5.97
CA LEU A 107 1.64 1.28 -4.82
C LEU A 107 1.46 0.47 -3.54
N PHE A 108 0.34 -0.24 -3.41
CA PHE A 108 0.15 -1.12 -2.27
C PHE A 108 1.23 -2.21 -2.24
N ALA A 109 1.47 -2.85 -3.38
CA ALA A 109 2.49 -3.89 -3.46
C ALA A 109 3.87 -3.35 -3.11
N ALA A 110 4.22 -2.17 -3.62
CA ALA A 110 5.51 -1.55 -3.31
C ALA A 110 5.63 -1.20 -1.83
N THR A 111 4.54 -0.72 -1.24
CA THR A 111 4.51 -0.37 0.19
C THR A 111 4.74 -1.61 1.06
N ILE A 112 4.06 -2.70 0.74
CA ILE A 112 4.21 -3.96 1.49
C ILE A 112 5.65 -4.47 1.37
N ASP A 113 6.24 -4.41 0.18
CA ASP A 113 7.64 -4.83 0.00
C ASP A 113 8.58 -4.03 0.88
N LEU A 114 8.37 -2.71 0.96
CA LEU A 114 9.21 -1.86 1.81
C LEU A 114 9.03 -2.18 3.29
N PHE A 115 7.79 -2.44 3.71
CA PHE A 115 7.53 -2.80 5.10
C PHE A 115 8.18 -4.15 5.44
N ASP A 116 8.13 -5.10 4.51
CA ASP A 116 8.77 -6.39 4.72
C ASP A 116 10.28 -6.24 4.87
N GLU A 117 10.91 -5.42 4.03
CA GLU A 117 12.34 -5.18 4.13
C GLU A 117 12.71 -4.51 5.45
N ALA A 118 11.88 -3.59 5.91
CA ALA A 118 12.15 -2.86 7.15
C ALA A 118 12.00 -3.71 8.39
N THR A 119 11.17 -4.75 8.33
CA THR A 119 10.86 -5.58 9.51
C THR A 119 11.49 -6.96 9.45
N ASN A 120 12.05 -7.34 8.33
CA ASN A 120 12.68 -8.64 8.17
C ASN A 120 14.04 -8.45 7.52
N PRO A 121 15.12 -8.43 8.33
CA PRO A 121 16.46 -8.19 7.79
C PRO A 121 16.89 -9.18 6.71
N ARG A 122 16.34 -10.38 6.72
CA ARG A 122 16.67 -11.37 5.69
C ARG A 122 16.19 -10.95 4.31
N LEU A 123 15.16 -10.12 4.24
CA LEU A 123 14.59 -9.67 2.98
C LEU A 123 15.17 -8.36 2.51
N LYS A 124 16.01 -7.73 3.33
CA LYS A 124 16.57 -6.43 2.98
C LYS A 124 17.50 -6.59 1.78
N LYS A 125 17.26 -5.79 0.76
CA LYS A 125 18.06 -5.82 -0.45
C LYS A 125 19.40 -5.13 -0.24
N PRO A 126 20.43 -5.56 -0.97
CA PRO A 126 21.73 -4.87 -0.88
C PRO A 126 21.58 -3.42 -1.28
N ALA A 127 22.47 -2.60 -0.74
CA ALA A 127 22.49 -1.19 -1.08
C ALA A 127 22.64 -1.02 -2.58
N ALA A 128 21.91 -0.07 -3.12
CA ALA A 128 21.90 0.17 -4.56
C ALA A 128 23.26 0.59 -5.09
N GLY A 129 24.09 1.09 -4.25
CA GLY A 129 25.45 1.44 -4.69
C GLY A 129 26.20 0.21 -5.11
N GLY A 130 25.83 -0.81 -4.56
CA GLY A 130 26.41 -2.01 -5.00
C GLY A 130 25.60 -2.62 -6.06
N PHE A 131 25.42 -2.52 -6.09
CA PHE A 131 24.86 -3.03 -6.75
C PHE A 131 23.96 -3.46 -7.34
N GLY A 132 23.86 -3.95 -7.45
CA GLY A 132 23.13 -4.28 -8.20
C GLY A 132 22.28 -5.13 -8.18
N ARG A 133 22.34 -5.62 -7.82
CA ARG A 133 21.74 -6.27 -7.87
C ARG A 133 21.27 -7.24 -8.01
N LYS A 134 21.20 -7.74 -7.76
CA LYS A 134 20.98 -8.50 -7.72
C LYS A 134 20.83 -9.41 -7.66
N VAL A 135 20.91 -9.79 -7.30
CA VAL A 135 21.03 -10.53 -7.28
C VAL A 135 20.53 -11.31 -6.96
N ALA A 136 20.29 -11.77 -6.65
CA ALA A 136 20.18 -12.27 -6.54
C ALA A 136 19.59 -12.79 -6.19
N ASN A 137 19.32 -13.05 -5.96
CA ASN A 137 19.19 -13.16 -5.78
C ASN A 137 18.62 -13.65 -5.60
N THR A 138 18.44 -13.99 -5.45
CA THR A 138 18.45 -14.25 -5.36
C THR A 138 17.98 -14.69 -5.04
N SER A 139 17.88 -15.10 -4.79
CA SER A 139 17.93 -15.18 -4.66
C SER A 139 17.56 -15.36 -4.22
N PHE A 140 17.40 -15.72 -3.70
CA PHE A 140 17.65 -15.33 -3.41
C PHE A 140 17.59 -15.38 -3.41
N GLY A 141 17.48 -15.66 -3.03
CA GLY A 141 17.90 -15.51 -3.16
C GLY A 141 17.83 -15.45 -2.80
N ARG A 142 17.94 -16.02 -2.49
CA ARG A 142 18.34 -15.46 -2.36
C ARG A 142 18.94 -15.48 -2.11
N ALA A 143 19.18 -15.91 -1.83
CA ALA A 143 19.95 -15.60 -1.74
C ALA A 143 20.49 -15.14 -1.62
N GLY A 144 20.57 -15.04 -1.30
CA GLY A 144 21.21 -14.60 -1.40
C GLY A 144 21.50 -13.92 -1.11
N GLY A 145 21.59 -13.91 -0.64
CA GLY A 145 22.00 -13.17 -0.71
C GLY A 145 22.14 -12.39 -0.43
#